data_7205e12297320dde00adb2f75f643f52
#
_entry.id   7205e12297320dde00adb2f75f643f52
#
_cell.length_a   1.000
_cell.length_b   1.000
_cell.length_c   1.000
_cell.angle_alpha   90.00
_cell.angle_beta   90.00
_cell.angle_gamma   90.00
#
_symmetry.space_group_name_H-M   'P 1'
#
loop_
_entity.id
_entity.type
_entity.pdbx_description
1 polymer ?
#
loop_
_entity_poly.entity_id
_entity_poly.type
_entity_poly.pdbx_seq_one_letter_code
_entity_poly.pdbx_strand_id
1 'polypeptide(L)'
;MTAPRPHLLVAEDNQLVCDAMRVLFDASGYRVSTAGHIAEIIDIATSDPVDLLLLDLGLSGGDGFDVLATLRAEGAMPRVCVALTGRDEPETALRCKEAGCVAMLLKPVPSRDLVRMVGEWLAGAD
;
A
#
# COMPACT_ATOMS: atom_id res chain seq x y z
N MET A 1 25.63 -0.80 13.40
CA MET A 1 24.95 -0.13 12.29
C MET A 1 23.50 -0.56 12.22
N THR A 2 22.58 0.39 12.18
CA THR A 2 21.15 0.10 12.17
C THR A 2 20.70 -0.18 10.74
N ALA A 3 19.94 -1.25 10.54
CA ALA A 3 19.36 -1.53 9.23
C ALA A 3 18.38 -0.42 8.84
N PRO A 4 18.27 -0.07 7.55
CA PRO A 4 17.29 0.90 7.09
C PRO A 4 15.88 0.41 7.44
N ARG A 5 15.02 1.34 7.83
CA ARG A 5 13.62 1.01 8.10
C ARG A 5 12.90 0.74 6.77
N PRO A 6 12.05 -0.27 6.70
CA PRO A 6 11.26 -0.50 5.49
C PRO A 6 10.40 0.72 5.17
N HIS A 7 10.24 0.99 3.88
CA HIS A 7 9.45 2.12 3.40
C HIS A 7 8.04 1.66 3.06
N LEU A 8 7.06 2.17 3.81
CA LEU A 8 5.64 1.96 3.56
C LEU A 8 5.07 3.16 2.84
N LEU A 9 4.31 2.91 1.78
CA LEU A 9 3.53 3.94 1.11
C LEU A 9 2.05 3.64 1.33
N VAL A 10 1.35 4.57 1.96
CA VAL A 10 -0.08 4.48 2.20
C VAL A 10 -0.80 5.38 1.20
N ALA A 11 -1.52 4.76 0.27
CA ALA A 11 -2.29 5.47 -0.75
C ALA A 11 -3.74 5.56 -0.29
N GLU A 12 -4.11 6.74 0.21
CA GLU A 12 -5.41 6.99 0.84
C GLU A 12 -5.73 8.47 0.71
N ASP A 13 -6.94 8.82 0.27
CA ASP A 13 -7.31 10.21 0.08
C ASP A 13 -7.93 10.88 1.32
N ASN A 14 -8.27 10.10 2.34
CA ASN A 14 -8.78 10.64 3.61
C ASN A 14 -7.60 11.02 4.50
N GLN A 15 -7.44 12.33 4.77
CA GLN A 15 -6.29 12.83 5.52
C GLN A 15 -6.23 12.27 6.95
N LEU A 16 -7.38 12.10 7.59
CA LEU A 16 -7.41 11.55 8.96
C LEU A 16 -6.92 10.11 8.98
N VAL A 17 -7.25 9.32 7.96
CA VAL A 17 -6.78 7.96 7.84
C VAL A 17 -5.27 7.95 7.58
N CYS A 18 -4.78 8.82 6.71
CA CYS A 18 -3.35 8.96 6.45
C CYS A 18 -2.59 9.29 7.73
N ASP A 19 -3.08 10.25 8.51
CA ASP A 19 -2.42 10.67 9.74
C ASP A 19 -2.39 9.53 10.77
N ALA A 20 -3.49 8.80 10.90
CA ALA A 20 -3.57 7.67 11.82
C ALA A 20 -2.62 6.55 11.41
N MET A 21 -2.57 6.24 10.12
CA MET A 21 -1.66 5.22 9.59
C MET A 21 -0.20 5.61 9.77
N ARG A 22 0.12 6.89 9.56
CA ARG A 22 1.48 7.39 9.75
C ARG A 22 1.94 7.20 11.19
N VAL A 23 1.11 7.59 12.16
CA VAL A 23 1.43 7.43 13.57
C VAL A 23 1.60 5.95 13.92
N LEU A 24 0.68 5.13 13.46
CA LEU A 24 0.66 3.69 13.74
C LEU A 24 1.92 3.00 13.24
N PHE A 25 2.26 3.20 11.97
CA PHE A 25 3.38 2.50 11.36
C PHE A 25 4.73 3.11 11.70
N ASP A 26 4.78 4.42 11.91
CA ASP A 26 6.01 5.06 12.39
C ASP A 26 6.39 4.49 13.76
N ALA A 27 5.40 4.34 14.65
CA ALA A 27 5.62 3.73 15.96
C ALA A 27 6.04 2.27 15.87
N SER A 28 5.69 1.60 14.76
CA SER A 28 6.05 0.22 14.53
C SER A 28 7.44 0.04 13.88
N GLY A 29 8.13 1.13 13.63
CA GLY A 29 9.50 1.09 13.12
C GLY A 29 9.64 1.25 11.63
N TYR A 30 8.58 1.67 10.92
CA TYR A 30 8.63 1.86 9.47
C TYR A 30 8.80 3.33 9.09
N ARG A 31 9.37 3.57 7.92
CA ARG A 31 9.41 4.89 7.29
C ARG A 31 8.15 5.01 6.45
N VAL A 32 7.31 5.99 6.74
CA VAL A 32 5.97 6.07 6.15
C VAL A 32 5.83 7.28 5.23
N SER A 33 5.38 7.03 4.01
CA SER A 33 4.94 8.07 3.08
C SER A 33 3.45 7.91 2.86
N THR A 34 2.74 9.02 2.65
CA THR A 34 1.31 8.99 2.33
C THR A 34 1.07 9.73 1.03
N ALA A 35 0.08 9.29 0.27
CA ALA A 35 -0.30 9.93 -0.99
C ALA A 35 -1.82 9.83 -1.17
N GLY A 36 -2.44 10.95 -1.54
CA GLY A 36 -3.89 11.02 -1.74
C GLY A 36 -4.32 10.98 -3.20
N HIS A 37 -3.35 11.07 -4.12
CA HIS A 37 -3.63 11.10 -5.55
C HIS A 37 -2.71 10.15 -6.29
N ILE A 38 -3.20 9.65 -7.43
CA ILE A 38 -2.44 8.72 -8.27
C ILE A 38 -1.08 9.27 -8.67
N ALA A 39 -1.03 10.54 -9.07
CA ALA A 39 0.24 11.16 -9.47
C ALA A 39 1.26 11.16 -8.34
N GLU A 40 0.83 11.44 -7.10
CA GLU A 40 1.72 11.42 -5.95
C GLU A 40 2.25 10.01 -5.66
N ILE A 41 1.39 9.00 -5.79
CA ILE A 41 1.79 7.60 -5.58
C ILE A 41 2.91 7.24 -6.54
N ILE A 42 2.73 7.57 -7.80
CA ILE A 42 3.71 7.28 -8.85
C ILE A 42 5.01 8.04 -8.60
N ASP A 43 4.92 9.33 -8.27
CA ASP A 43 6.09 10.16 -7.99
C ASP A 43 6.91 9.60 -6.82
N ILE A 44 6.26 9.22 -5.74
CA ILE A 44 6.94 8.67 -4.57
C ILE A 44 7.59 7.34 -4.91
N ALA A 45 6.84 6.44 -5.52
CA ALA A 45 7.34 5.10 -5.82
C ALA A 45 8.47 5.08 -6.84
N THR A 46 8.47 6.03 -7.77
CA THR A 46 9.55 6.13 -8.78
C THR A 46 10.79 6.84 -8.25
N SER A 47 10.64 7.65 -7.22
CA SER A 47 11.74 8.44 -6.65
C SER A 47 12.43 7.74 -5.48
N ASP A 48 11.71 6.88 -4.76
CA ASP A 48 12.17 6.30 -3.50
C ASP A 48 11.59 4.88 -3.39
N PRO A 49 12.41 3.84 -3.48
CA PRO A 49 11.91 2.46 -3.46
C PRO A 49 10.95 2.19 -2.31
N VAL A 50 9.82 1.59 -2.64
CA VAL A 50 8.77 1.25 -1.67
C VAL A 50 8.81 -0.24 -1.39
N ASP A 51 8.88 -0.60 -0.11
CA ASP A 51 8.88 -2.01 0.29
C ASP A 51 7.46 -2.57 0.32
N LEU A 52 6.50 -1.80 0.82
CA LEU A 52 5.11 -2.23 0.85
C LEU A 52 4.18 -1.05 0.55
N LEU A 53 3.25 -1.29 -0.36
CA LEU A 53 2.20 -0.33 -0.73
C LEU A 53 0.87 -0.82 -0.20
N LEU A 54 0.21 0.02 0.62
CA LEU A 54 -1.19 -0.17 1.01
C LEU A 54 -2.00 0.73 0.09
N LEU A 55 -2.75 0.14 -0.82
CA LEU A 55 -3.48 0.87 -1.86
C LEU A 55 -4.98 0.79 -1.65
N ASP A 56 -5.60 1.91 -1.33
CA ASP A 56 -7.05 2.02 -1.27
C ASP A 56 -7.59 2.03 -2.71
N LEU A 57 -8.38 1.03 -3.06
CA LEU A 57 -8.96 0.93 -4.40
C LEU A 57 -10.03 2.01 -4.67
N GLY A 58 -10.53 2.63 -3.60
CA GLY A 58 -11.50 3.73 -3.72
C GLY A 58 -10.87 5.12 -3.87
N LEU A 59 -9.60 5.21 -4.19
CA LEU A 59 -8.90 6.49 -4.35
C LEU A 59 -9.55 7.37 -5.41
N SER A 60 -9.62 8.66 -5.12
CA SER A 60 -10.10 9.66 -6.07
C SER A 60 -9.11 9.84 -7.22
N GLY A 61 -9.62 10.13 -8.39
CA GLY A 61 -8.80 10.50 -9.53
C GLY A 61 -8.44 9.37 -10.47
N GLY A 62 -9.00 8.19 -10.27
CA GLY A 62 -8.80 7.08 -11.20
C GLY A 62 -8.91 5.71 -10.58
N ASP A 63 -8.54 4.70 -11.34
CA ASP A 63 -8.60 3.30 -10.94
C ASP A 63 -7.28 2.88 -10.30
N GLY A 64 -7.34 2.31 -9.11
CA GLY A 64 -6.15 1.81 -8.41
C GLY A 64 -5.36 0.77 -9.21
N PHE A 65 -6.03 0.02 -10.06
CA PHE A 65 -5.35 -0.96 -10.92
C PHE A 65 -4.49 -0.28 -11.99
N ASP A 66 -4.86 0.90 -12.43
CA ASP A 66 -4.05 1.69 -13.35
C ASP A 66 -2.75 2.13 -12.69
N VAL A 67 -2.80 2.43 -11.39
CA VAL A 67 -1.60 2.75 -10.61
C VAL A 67 -0.62 1.59 -10.66
N LEU A 68 -1.11 0.38 -10.39
CA LEU A 68 -0.27 -0.81 -10.38
C LEU A 68 0.32 -1.10 -11.76
N ALA A 69 -0.47 -0.94 -12.81
CA ALA A 69 0.01 -1.11 -14.18
C ALA A 69 1.11 -0.10 -14.52
N THR A 70 0.92 1.15 -14.11
CA THR A 70 1.91 2.21 -14.35
C THR A 70 3.21 1.94 -13.59
N LEU A 71 3.11 1.56 -12.32
CA LEU A 71 4.30 1.24 -11.53
C LEU A 71 5.08 0.07 -12.13
N ARG A 72 4.36 -0.93 -12.62
CA ARG A 72 5.00 -2.07 -13.28
C ARG A 72 5.73 -1.63 -14.55
N ALA A 73 5.08 -0.81 -15.37
CA ALA A 73 5.67 -0.31 -16.61
C ALA A 73 6.90 0.57 -16.35
N GLU A 74 6.90 1.30 -15.24
CA GLU A 74 8.00 2.19 -14.85
C GLU A 74 9.12 1.45 -14.11
N GLY A 75 8.96 0.16 -13.85
CA GLY A 75 9.94 -0.60 -13.09
C GLY A 75 9.98 -0.23 -11.60
N ALA A 76 8.89 0.32 -11.08
CA ALA A 76 8.82 0.84 -9.70
C ALA A 76 7.82 0.07 -8.82
N MET A 77 7.49 -1.16 -9.18
CA MET A 77 6.59 -1.97 -8.35
C MET A 77 7.18 -2.20 -6.96
N PRO A 78 6.43 -1.93 -5.90
CA PRO A 78 6.85 -2.28 -4.56
C PRO A 78 7.04 -3.79 -4.41
N ARG A 79 7.87 -4.22 -3.46
CA ARG A 79 8.06 -5.65 -3.20
C ARG A 79 6.75 -6.32 -2.79
N VAL A 80 5.93 -5.60 -2.02
CA VAL A 80 4.64 -6.11 -1.54
C VAL A 80 3.56 -5.07 -1.85
N CYS A 81 2.48 -5.49 -2.50
CA CYS A 81 1.32 -4.64 -2.73
C CYS A 81 0.10 -5.27 -2.08
N VAL A 82 -0.62 -4.49 -1.29
CA VAL A 82 -1.83 -4.91 -0.60
C VAL A 82 -2.95 -3.93 -0.95
N ALA A 83 -4.05 -4.45 -1.47
CA ALA A 83 -5.21 -3.63 -1.80
C ALA A 83 -6.18 -3.56 -0.61
N LEU A 84 -6.75 -2.38 -0.40
CA LEU A 84 -7.79 -2.17 0.60
C LEU A 84 -9.06 -1.75 -0.14
N THR A 85 -10.18 -2.36 0.21
CA THR A 85 -11.46 -2.08 -0.45
C THR A 85 -12.62 -2.16 0.53
N GLY A 86 -13.66 -1.39 0.28
CA GLY A 86 -14.92 -1.50 1.05
C GLY A 86 -15.88 -2.51 0.45
N ARG A 87 -15.51 -3.18 -0.64
CA ARG A 87 -16.41 -4.10 -1.34
C ARG A 87 -15.82 -5.50 -1.43
N ASP A 88 -16.61 -6.49 -1.02
CA ASP A 88 -16.25 -7.89 -1.11
C ASP A 88 -16.79 -8.46 -2.43
N GLU A 89 -16.08 -8.20 -3.51
CA GLU A 89 -16.45 -8.66 -4.85
C GLU A 89 -15.40 -9.65 -5.35
N PRO A 90 -15.80 -10.88 -5.75
CA PRO A 90 -14.85 -11.88 -6.25
C PRO A 90 -14.02 -11.41 -7.44
N GLU A 91 -14.60 -10.61 -8.32
CA GLU A 91 -13.92 -10.06 -9.48
C GLU A 91 -12.79 -9.11 -9.07
N THR A 92 -13.01 -8.32 -8.03
CA THR A 92 -12.00 -7.41 -7.50
C THR A 92 -10.83 -8.20 -6.93
N ALA A 93 -11.10 -9.27 -6.18
CA ALA A 93 -10.06 -10.13 -5.63
C ALA A 93 -9.20 -10.74 -6.73
N LEU A 94 -9.82 -11.20 -7.80
CA LEU A 94 -9.09 -11.77 -8.93
C LEU A 94 -8.21 -10.72 -9.63
N ARG A 95 -8.75 -9.52 -9.84
CA ARG A 95 -7.99 -8.42 -10.45
C ARG A 95 -6.78 -8.03 -9.58
N CYS A 96 -6.94 -8.01 -8.27
CA CYS A 96 -5.84 -7.73 -7.34
C CYS A 96 -4.72 -8.74 -7.50
N LYS A 97 -5.07 -10.01 -7.54
CA LYS A 97 -4.10 -11.09 -7.70
C LYS A 97 -3.37 -10.97 -9.03
N GLU A 98 -4.10 -10.74 -10.11
CA GLU A 98 -3.52 -10.60 -11.44
C GLU A 98 -2.62 -9.36 -11.55
N ALA A 99 -2.95 -8.31 -10.81
CA ALA A 99 -2.16 -7.08 -10.78
C ALA A 99 -0.91 -7.18 -9.90
N GLY A 100 -0.72 -8.28 -9.18
CA GLY A 100 0.46 -8.51 -8.36
C GLY A 100 0.28 -8.22 -6.88
N CYS A 101 -0.95 -8.01 -6.40
CA CYS A 101 -1.21 -7.84 -4.98
C CYS A 101 -1.11 -9.18 -4.25
N VAL A 102 -0.47 -9.18 -3.09
CA VAL A 102 -0.38 -10.39 -2.25
C VAL A 102 -1.66 -10.63 -1.47
N ALA A 103 -2.47 -9.59 -1.26
CA ALA A 103 -3.72 -9.68 -0.53
C ALA A 103 -4.66 -8.54 -0.90
N MET A 104 -5.95 -8.79 -0.69
CA MET A 104 -6.98 -7.77 -0.73
C MET A 104 -7.68 -7.81 0.63
N LEU A 105 -7.67 -6.69 1.33
CA LEU A 105 -8.29 -6.58 2.64
C LEU A 105 -9.59 -5.79 2.56
N LEU A 106 -10.60 -6.29 3.23
CA LEU A 106 -11.90 -5.62 3.29
C LEU A 106 -11.91 -4.63 4.45
N LYS A 107 -12.21 -3.37 4.16
CA LYS A 107 -12.32 -2.34 5.21
C LYS A 107 -13.61 -2.51 6.02
N PRO A 108 -13.61 -2.18 7.31
CA PRO A 108 -12.48 -1.66 8.09
C PRO A 108 -11.53 -2.77 8.54
N VAL A 109 -10.23 -2.48 8.54
CA VAL A 109 -9.23 -3.43 9.03
C VAL A 109 -8.76 -2.95 10.41
N PRO A 110 -8.90 -3.77 11.46
CA PRO A 110 -8.41 -3.37 12.78
C PRO A 110 -6.91 -3.08 12.74
N SER A 111 -6.50 -2.00 13.39
CA SER A 111 -5.10 -1.54 13.37
C SER A 111 -4.12 -2.61 13.83
N ARG A 112 -4.49 -3.35 14.88
CA ARG A 112 -3.66 -4.45 15.41
C ARG A 112 -3.39 -5.51 14.35
N ASP A 113 -4.44 -5.91 13.64
CA ASP A 113 -4.33 -6.92 12.60
C ASP A 113 -3.50 -6.42 11.43
N LEU A 114 -3.68 -5.17 11.06
CA LEU A 114 -2.96 -4.57 9.94
C LEU A 114 -1.45 -4.50 10.24
N VAL A 115 -1.07 -4.07 11.44
CA VAL A 115 0.34 -4.03 11.85
C VAL A 115 0.95 -5.44 11.82
N ARG A 116 0.24 -6.43 12.35
CA ARG A 116 0.71 -7.81 12.36
C ARG A 116 0.91 -8.34 10.93
N MET A 117 -0.07 -8.12 10.07
CA MET A 117 -0.01 -8.61 8.69
C MET A 117 1.10 -7.94 7.89
N VAL A 118 1.27 -6.62 8.04
CA VAL A 118 2.36 -5.89 7.38
C VAL A 118 3.71 -6.46 7.80
N GLY A 119 3.90 -6.71 9.08
CA GLY A 119 5.13 -7.32 9.58
C GLY A 119 5.40 -8.69 8.98
N GLU A 120 4.36 -9.52 8.86
CA GLU A 120 4.48 -10.85 8.28
C GLU A 120 4.83 -10.79 6.79
N TRP A 121 4.17 -9.91 6.04
CA TRP A 121 4.45 -9.76 4.62
C TRP A 121 5.87 -9.27 4.37
N LEU A 122 6.34 -8.30 5.13
CA LEU A 122 7.69 -7.77 4.95
C LEU A 122 8.75 -8.80 5.34
N ALA A 123 8.49 -9.60 6.37
CA ALA A 123 9.40 -10.65 6.78
C ALA A 123 9.51 -11.77 5.74
N GLY A 124 8.43 -12.04 5.01
CA GLY A 124 8.39 -13.10 4.01
C GLY A 124 8.72 -12.65 2.59
N ALA A 125 9.04 -11.37 2.38
CA ALA A 125 9.19 -10.80 1.03
C ALA A 125 10.65 -10.80 0.55
N ASP A 126 11.37 -11.84 0.76
CA ASP A 126 12.77 -11.94 0.32
C ASP A 126 12.88 -12.37 -1.14
#